data_013d193aa8634875f56468df87b8101c
#
_entry.id   013d193aa8634875f56468df87b8101c
#
_cell.length_a   1.000
_cell.length_b   1.000
_cell.length_c   1.000
_cell.angle_alpha   90.00
_cell.angle_beta   90.00
_cell.angle_gamma   90.00
#
_symmetry.space_group_name_H-M   'P 1'
#
loop_
_entity.id
_entity.type
_entity.pdbx_description
1 polymer ?
#
loop_
_entity_poly.entity_id
_entity_poly.type
_entity_poly.pdbx_seq_one_letter_code
_entity_poly.pdbx_strand_id
1 'polypeptide(L)'
;MNVLFEEDGAFKAGAVLADNASSLQVETHTGKRVKVKAANVLLRFAAPAPGELVERAEAAAEGIETEFLWEVCPEAEFGFEELAREYFGRAALPVEAAAILLRLHAAPIYFHRRGKGRFRKAPPEILKAALAGLEKKRQQALAIERM
;
A
#
# COMPACT_ATOMS: atom_id res chain seq x y z
N MET A 1 1.99 6.66 20.30
CA MET A 1 2.48 5.96 19.10
C MET A 1 1.32 5.33 18.36
N ASN A 2 1.28 5.52 17.07
CA ASN A 2 0.24 4.96 16.20
C ASN A 2 0.85 3.93 15.26
N VAL A 3 0.03 3.01 14.75
CA VAL A 3 0.49 1.99 13.80
C VAL A 3 -0.49 1.87 12.63
N LEU A 4 0.08 1.55 11.47
CA LEU A 4 -0.67 1.11 10.29
C LEU A 4 -0.43 -0.40 10.19
N PHE A 5 -1.50 -1.17 10.09
CA PHE A 5 -1.43 -2.63 10.07
C PHE A 5 -2.39 -3.22 9.05
N GLU A 6 -2.13 -4.47 8.67
CA GLU A 6 -2.99 -5.21 7.76
C GLU A 6 -3.86 -6.18 8.54
N GLU A 7 -5.17 -6.17 8.27
CA GLU A 7 -6.13 -7.09 8.87
C GLU A 7 -7.14 -7.50 7.81
N ASP A 8 -7.27 -8.80 7.58
CA ASP A 8 -8.20 -9.37 6.61
C ASP A 8 -8.08 -8.78 5.20
N GLY A 9 -6.85 -8.50 4.77
CA GLY A 9 -6.58 -7.92 3.46
C GLY A 9 -6.82 -6.43 3.35
N ALA A 10 -7.17 -5.77 4.45
CA ALA A 10 -7.39 -4.32 4.49
C ALA A 10 -6.33 -3.64 5.35
N PHE A 11 -6.04 -2.39 5.04
CA PHE A 11 -5.11 -1.58 5.83
C PHE A 11 -5.91 -0.73 6.83
N LYS A 12 -5.53 -0.84 8.09
CA LYS A 12 -6.17 -0.12 9.19
C LYS A 12 -5.12 0.60 10.03
N ALA A 13 -5.52 1.66 10.68
CA ALA A 13 -4.63 2.42 11.56
C ALA A 13 -5.28 2.59 12.93
N GLY A 14 -4.45 2.69 13.95
CA GLY A 14 -4.91 2.89 15.31
C GLY A 14 -3.81 3.33 16.24
N ALA A 15 -4.21 3.74 17.46
CA ALA A 15 -3.29 4.14 18.51
C ALA A 15 -2.89 2.91 19.33
N VAL A 16 -1.60 2.79 19.63
CA VAL A 16 -1.08 1.69 20.46
C VAL A 16 -1.44 1.96 21.92
N LEU A 17 -2.20 1.05 22.52
CA LEU A 17 -2.55 1.10 23.94
C LEU A 17 -1.54 0.33 24.79
N ALA A 18 -1.06 -0.81 24.29
CA ALA A 18 -0.05 -1.62 24.94
C ALA A 18 0.77 -2.35 23.89
N ASP A 19 2.08 -2.47 24.16
CA ASP A 19 3.03 -3.17 23.29
C ASP A 19 3.64 -4.33 24.08
N ASN A 20 3.35 -5.55 23.66
CA ASN A 20 3.85 -6.77 24.29
C ASN A 20 4.91 -7.47 23.45
N ALA A 21 5.64 -6.72 22.64
CA ALA A 21 6.69 -7.20 21.73
C ALA A 21 6.20 -8.08 20.59
N SER A 22 5.48 -9.18 20.88
CA SER A 22 4.93 -10.09 19.85
C SER A 22 3.55 -9.68 19.36
N SER A 23 2.84 -8.84 20.14
CA SER A 23 1.53 -8.32 19.79
C SER A 23 1.30 -6.96 20.42
N LEU A 24 0.38 -6.19 19.86
CA LEU A 24 0.02 -4.87 20.34
C LEU A 24 -1.48 -4.80 20.56
N GLN A 25 -1.89 -4.07 21.60
CA GLN A 25 -3.29 -3.68 21.73
C GLN A 25 -3.45 -2.31 21.08
N VAL A 26 -4.36 -2.23 20.14
CA VAL A 26 -4.55 -1.03 19.31
C VAL A 26 -6.02 -0.59 19.39
N GLU A 27 -6.23 0.70 19.58
CA GLU A 27 -7.56 1.30 19.47
C GLU A 27 -7.68 1.95 18.09
N THR A 28 -8.60 1.42 17.27
CA THR A 28 -8.82 1.96 15.92
C THR A 28 -9.51 3.32 16.01
N HIS A 29 -9.49 4.05 14.89
CA HIS A 29 -10.13 5.37 14.81
C HIS A 29 -11.65 5.33 15.08
N THR A 30 -12.25 4.16 15.01
CA THR A 30 -13.68 3.97 15.36
C THR A 30 -13.90 3.69 16.85
N GLY A 31 -12.82 3.65 17.63
CA GLY A 31 -12.90 3.35 19.07
C GLY A 31 -12.87 1.88 19.43
N LYS A 32 -12.74 1.01 18.44
CA LYS A 32 -12.68 -0.43 18.65
C LYS A 32 -11.27 -0.86 19.06
N ARG A 33 -11.19 -1.72 20.09
CA ARG A 33 -9.91 -2.27 20.55
C ARG A 33 -9.67 -3.61 19.87
N VAL A 34 -8.49 -3.77 19.29
CA VAL A 34 -8.09 -5.00 18.59
C VAL A 34 -6.69 -5.40 19.02
N LYS A 35 -6.42 -6.71 18.97
CA LYS A 35 -5.09 -7.24 19.19
C LYS A 35 -4.44 -7.44 17.82
N VAL A 36 -3.29 -6.84 17.62
CA VAL A 36 -2.55 -6.88 16.36
C VAL A 36 -1.24 -7.61 16.58
N LYS A 37 -0.95 -8.61 15.78
CA LYS A 37 0.36 -9.27 15.82
C LYS A 37 1.42 -8.31 15.31
N ALA A 38 2.59 -8.29 15.96
CA ALA A 38 3.68 -7.41 15.55
C ALA A 38 4.07 -7.62 14.08
N ALA A 39 3.98 -8.83 13.58
CA ALA A 39 4.25 -9.15 12.17
C ALA A 39 3.27 -8.49 11.19
N ASN A 40 2.09 -8.08 11.65
CA ASN A 40 1.09 -7.41 10.82
C ASN A 40 1.25 -5.88 10.80
N VAL A 41 2.11 -5.34 11.65
CA VAL A 41 2.37 -3.89 11.69
C VAL A 41 3.27 -3.52 10.53
N LEU A 42 2.80 -2.61 9.69
CA LEU A 42 3.51 -2.17 8.50
C LEU A 42 4.26 -0.87 8.73
N LEU A 43 3.70 0.05 9.53
CA LEU A 43 4.27 1.37 9.75
C LEU A 43 3.95 1.82 11.17
N ARG A 44 4.94 2.45 11.82
CA ARG A 44 4.75 3.12 13.12
C ARG A 44 4.92 4.62 12.90
N PHE A 45 4.04 5.42 13.51
CA PHE A 45 4.08 6.86 13.31
C PHE A 45 3.53 7.60 14.54
N ALA A 46 3.99 8.84 14.72
CA ALA A 46 3.53 9.69 15.81
C ALA A 46 2.39 10.61 15.37
N ALA A 47 2.43 11.09 14.14
CA ALA A 47 1.44 11.98 13.53
C ALA A 47 1.32 11.64 12.05
N PRO A 48 0.18 11.90 11.40
CA PRO A 48 -1.07 12.45 11.94
C PRO A 48 -1.86 11.43 12.76
N ALA A 49 -3.08 11.78 13.18
CA ALA A 49 -3.97 10.83 13.86
C ALA A 49 -4.25 9.62 12.95
N PRO A 50 -4.53 8.43 13.52
CA PRO A 50 -4.70 7.21 12.70
C PRO A 50 -5.73 7.34 11.58
N GLY A 51 -6.90 7.92 11.85
CA GLY A 51 -7.93 8.11 10.83
C GLY A 51 -7.50 9.09 9.74
N GLU A 52 -6.78 10.14 10.11
CA GLU A 52 -6.24 11.11 9.14
C GLU A 52 -5.15 10.51 8.27
N LEU A 53 -4.33 9.63 8.83
CA LEU A 53 -3.27 8.98 8.05
C LEU A 53 -3.85 8.25 6.85
N VAL A 54 -4.87 7.43 7.08
CA VAL A 54 -5.50 6.63 6.00
C VAL A 54 -6.14 7.55 4.96
N GLU A 55 -6.90 8.55 5.39
CA GLU A 55 -7.55 9.49 4.46
C GLU A 55 -6.54 10.27 3.62
N ARG A 56 -5.51 10.80 4.26
CA ARG A 56 -4.47 11.55 3.55
C ARG A 56 -3.65 10.67 2.63
N ALA A 57 -3.39 9.43 3.05
CA ALA A 57 -2.65 8.47 2.22
C ALA A 57 -3.45 8.10 0.98
N GLU A 58 -4.74 7.88 1.09
CA GLU A 58 -5.61 7.59 -0.05
C GLU A 58 -5.62 8.76 -1.04
N ALA A 59 -5.75 9.98 -0.54
CA ALA A 59 -5.71 11.17 -1.39
C ALA A 59 -4.36 11.35 -2.08
N ALA A 60 -3.27 11.15 -1.34
CA ALA A 60 -1.92 11.25 -1.89
C ALA A 60 -1.65 10.15 -2.92
N ALA A 61 -2.17 8.95 -2.70
CA ALA A 61 -1.99 7.83 -3.63
C ALA A 61 -2.62 8.11 -5.00
N GLU A 62 -3.70 8.86 -5.07
CA GLU A 62 -4.33 9.24 -6.33
C GLU A 62 -3.40 10.04 -7.24
N GLY A 63 -2.50 10.83 -6.66
CA GLY A 63 -1.51 11.62 -7.40
C GLY A 63 -0.25 10.86 -7.78
N ILE A 64 -0.12 9.59 -7.38
CA ILE A 64 1.06 8.79 -7.67
C ILE A 64 0.82 7.95 -8.92
N GLU A 65 1.69 8.10 -9.93
CA GLU A 65 1.59 7.33 -11.16
C GLU A 65 2.20 5.94 -10.97
N THR A 66 1.41 4.90 -11.21
CA THR A 66 1.84 3.51 -11.05
C THR A 66 2.98 3.13 -12.00
N GLU A 67 2.91 3.59 -13.26
CA GLU A 67 3.97 3.32 -14.25
C GLU A 67 5.30 3.91 -13.81
N PHE A 68 5.28 5.10 -13.26
CA PHE A 68 6.48 5.76 -12.77
C PHE A 68 7.09 4.99 -11.60
N LEU A 69 6.26 4.53 -10.66
CA LEU A 69 6.73 3.68 -9.56
C LEU A 69 7.38 2.40 -10.08
N TRP A 70 6.78 1.78 -11.08
CA TRP A 70 7.30 0.56 -11.68
C TRP A 70 8.68 0.80 -12.32
N GLU A 71 8.87 1.94 -12.96
CA GLU A 71 10.15 2.29 -13.59
C GLU A 71 11.26 2.57 -12.57
N VAL A 72 10.95 3.23 -11.45
CA VAL A 72 11.95 3.62 -10.45
C VAL A 72 12.22 2.59 -9.39
N CYS A 73 11.35 1.58 -9.21
CA CYS A 73 11.54 0.60 -8.16
C CYS A 73 12.67 -0.39 -8.49
N PRO A 74 13.31 -0.97 -7.47
CA PRO A 74 14.35 -1.98 -7.67
C PRO A 74 13.81 -3.22 -8.39
N GLU A 75 14.66 -3.94 -9.10
CA GLU A 75 14.26 -5.20 -9.74
C GLU A 75 14.10 -6.34 -8.73
N ALA A 76 14.79 -6.25 -7.60
CA ALA A 76 14.67 -7.21 -6.52
C ALA A 76 13.45 -6.91 -5.65
N GLU A 77 13.11 -7.84 -4.75
CA GLU A 77 12.07 -7.61 -3.75
C GLU A 77 12.41 -6.38 -2.89
N PHE A 78 11.43 -5.55 -2.62
CA PHE A 78 11.61 -4.31 -1.86
C PHE A 78 10.44 -4.11 -0.87
N GLY A 79 10.71 -3.33 0.19
CA GLY A 79 9.67 -2.86 1.09
C GLY A 79 9.06 -1.55 0.60
N PHE A 80 7.80 -1.29 0.94
CA PHE A 80 7.14 -0.05 0.52
C PHE A 80 7.85 1.21 1.04
N GLU A 81 8.47 1.13 2.22
CA GLU A 81 9.20 2.26 2.79
C GLU A 81 10.45 2.60 1.98
N GLU A 82 11.13 1.56 1.47
CA GLU A 82 12.31 1.74 0.62
C GLU A 82 11.93 2.46 -0.67
N LEU A 83 10.83 2.04 -1.31
CA LEU A 83 10.35 2.67 -2.52
C LEU A 83 9.88 4.10 -2.27
N ALA A 84 9.23 4.36 -1.14
CA ALA A 84 8.80 5.70 -0.78
C ALA A 84 10.01 6.65 -0.67
N ARG A 85 11.09 6.18 -0.06
CA ARG A 85 12.33 6.96 0.05
C ARG A 85 12.92 7.27 -1.32
N GLU A 86 12.94 6.29 -2.21
CA GLU A 86 13.42 6.45 -3.60
C GLU A 86 12.54 7.44 -4.37
N TYR A 87 11.23 7.28 -4.27
CA TYR A 87 10.27 8.11 -5.00
C TYR A 87 10.34 9.58 -4.59
N PHE A 88 10.41 9.86 -3.29
CA PHE A 88 10.45 11.23 -2.78
C PHE A 88 11.86 11.82 -2.69
N GLY A 89 12.90 10.99 -2.85
CA GLY A 89 14.30 11.42 -2.79
C GLY A 89 14.76 11.80 -1.39
N ARG A 90 14.02 11.39 -0.34
CA ARG A 90 14.31 11.66 1.06
C ARG A 90 13.56 10.68 1.94
N ALA A 91 13.81 10.72 3.24
CA ALA A 91 13.03 9.92 4.18
C ALA A 91 11.54 10.30 4.06
N ALA A 92 10.70 9.30 3.79
CA ALA A 92 9.28 9.53 3.57
C ALA A 92 8.56 9.86 4.88
N LEU A 93 7.61 10.78 4.82
CA LEU A 93 6.68 11.04 5.91
C LEU A 93 5.71 9.87 6.03
N PRO A 94 5.08 9.64 7.19
CA PRO A 94 4.13 8.54 7.37
C PRO A 94 3.01 8.50 6.31
N VAL A 95 2.43 9.65 5.98
CA VAL A 95 1.41 9.75 4.93
C VAL A 95 1.98 9.33 3.57
N GLU A 96 3.19 9.75 3.26
CA GLU A 96 3.86 9.42 2.00
C GLU A 96 4.14 7.93 1.88
N ALA A 97 4.68 7.32 2.94
CA ALA A 97 4.94 5.88 2.96
C ALA A 97 3.64 5.08 2.83
N ALA A 98 2.60 5.48 3.55
CA ALA A 98 1.29 4.83 3.47
C ALA A 98 0.67 4.98 2.07
N ALA A 99 0.83 6.14 1.43
CA ALA A 99 0.35 6.37 0.06
C ALA A 99 1.02 5.41 -0.94
N ILE A 100 2.32 5.22 -0.83
CA ILE A 100 3.06 4.27 -1.66
C ILE A 100 2.55 2.84 -1.43
N LEU A 101 2.35 2.44 -0.18
CA LEU A 101 1.82 1.13 0.17
C LEU A 101 0.45 0.89 -0.47
N LEU A 102 -0.46 1.86 -0.34
CA LEU A 102 -1.80 1.76 -0.92
C LEU A 102 -1.75 1.66 -2.44
N ARG A 103 -0.86 2.42 -3.08
CA ARG A 103 -0.71 2.40 -4.53
C ARG A 103 -0.15 1.06 -5.03
N LEU A 104 0.84 0.51 -4.34
CA LEU A 104 1.41 -0.81 -4.66
C LEU A 104 0.35 -1.91 -4.53
N HIS A 105 -0.43 -1.86 -3.46
CA HIS A 105 -1.48 -2.84 -3.20
C HIS A 105 -2.61 -2.76 -4.24
N ALA A 106 -2.92 -1.57 -4.71
CA ALA A 106 -3.98 -1.33 -5.71
C ALA A 106 -3.59 -1.71 -7.14
N ALA A 107 -2.31 -2.02 -7.38
CA ALA A 107 -1.79 -2.30 -8.72
C ALA A 107 -1.12 -3.67 -8.80
N PRO A 108 -1.88 -4.77 -8.63
CA PRO A 108 -1.29 -6.12 -8.60
C PRO A 108 -0.67 -6.57 -9.92
N ILE A 109 -1.04 -5.97 -11.05
CA ILE A 109 -0.44 -6.30 -12.34
C ILE A 109 0.94 -5.66 -12.52
N TYR A 110 1.21 -4.57 -11.80
CA TYR A 110 2.52 -3.89 -11.84
C TYR A 110 3.47 -4.42 -10.76
N PHE A 111 2.92 -4.80 -9.61
CA PHE A 111 3.72 -5.20 -8.44
C PHE A 111 3.15 -6.47 -7.84
N HIS A 112 3.99 -7.50 -7.78
CA HIS A 112 3.62 -8.76 -7.15
C HIS A 112 3.89 -8.67 -5.66
N ARG A 113 2.90 -9.03 -4.85
CA ARG A 113 3.04 -9.05 -3.39
C ARG A 113 3.92 -10.23 -3.00
N ARG A 114 4.99 -9.96 -2.25
CA ARG A 114 5.94 -10.97 -1.78
C ARG A 114 5.86 -11.22 -0.28
N GLY A 115 5.21 -10.34 0.44
CA GLY A 115 5.05 -10.41 1.88
C GLY A 115 4.29 -9.19 2.38
N LYS A 116 4.14 -9.05 3.68
CA LYS A 116 3.45 -7.89 4.25
C LYS A 116 4.31 -6.64 4.06
N GLY A 117 3.81 -5.71 3.27
CA GLY A 117 4.53 -4.49 2.93
C GLY A 117 5.72 -4.70 1.99
N ARG A 118 5.86 -5.89 1.42
CA ARG A 118 6.96 -6.21 0.50
C ARG A 118 6.41 -6.60 -0.86
N PHE A 119 7.07 -6.09 -1.90
CA PHE A 119 6.62 -6.23 -3.28
C PHE A 119 7.79 -6.47 -4.21
N ARG A 120 7.49 -6.96 -5.39
CA ARG A 120 8.45 -7.09 -6.48
C ARG A 120 7.78 -6.62 -7.75
N LYS A 121 8.50 -5.83 -8.56
CA LYS A 121 7.95 -5.35 -9.83
C LYS A 121 7.70 -6.53 -10.77
N ALA A 122 6.59 -6.47 -11.50
CA ALA A 122 6.30 -7.47 -12.53
C ALA A 122 7.34 -7.37 -13.65
N PRO A 123 7.82 -8.50 -14.19
CA PRO A 123 8.72 -8.46 -15.35
C PRO A 123 8.06 -7.72 -16.51
N PRO A 124 8.83 -6.99 -17.34
CA PRO A 124 8.27 -6.21 -18.46
C PRO A 124 7.37 -7.02 -19.39
N GLU A 125 7.73 -8.24 -19.67
CA GLU A 125 6.97 -9.13 -20.55
C GLU A 125 5.62 -9.51 -19.96
N ILE A 126 5.58 -9.82 -18.65
CA ILE A 126 4.37 -10.19 -17.94
C ILE A 126 3.46 -8.96 -17.80
N LEU A 127 4.04 -7.80 -17.49
CA LEU A 127 3.30 -6.55 -17.39
C LEU A 127 2.63 -6.19 -18.71
N LYS A 128 3.38 -6.28 -19.80
CA LYS A 128 2.88 -5.99 -21.15
C LYS A 128 1.70 -6.90 -21.52
N ALA A 129 1.82 -8.19 -21.22
CA ALA A 129 0.74 -9.15 -21.49
C ALA A 129 -0.50 -8.86 -20.64
N ALA A 130 -0.32 -8.50 -19.36
CA ALA A 130 -1.42 -8.16 -18.47
C ALA A 130 -2.15 -6.89 -18.92
N LEU A 131 -1.41 -5.87 -19.34
CA LEU A 131 -1.97 -4.62 -19.85
C LEU A 131 -2.76 -4.85 -21.15
N ALA A 132 -2.22 -5.66 -22.03
CA ALA A 132 -2.92 -6.03 -23.28
C ALA A 132 -4.22 -6.76 -22.99
N GLY A 133 -4.24 -7.66 -21.99
CA GLY A 133 -5.45 -8.36 -21.57
C GLY A 133 -6.51 -7.43 -21.00
N LEU A 134 -6.12 -6.44 -20.21
CA LEU A 134 -7.03 -5.43 -19.67
C LEU A 134 -7.63 -4.56 -20.77
N GLU A 135 -6.81 -4.13 -21.72
CA GLU A 135 -7.27 -3.33 -22.86
C GLU A 135 -8.30 -4.09 -23.68
N LYS A 136 -8.04 -5.36 -23.94
CA LYS A 136 -8.98 -6.22 -24.68
C LYS A 136 -10.31 -6.35 -23.96
N LYS A 137 -10.31 -6.54 -22.65
CA LYS A 137 -11.54 -6.60 -21.85
C LYS A 137 -12.32 -5.28 -21.90
N ARG A 138 -11.60 -4.15 -21.82
CA ARG A 138 -12.22 -2.83 -21.92
C ARG A 138 -12.92 -2.64 -23.25
N GLN A 139 -12.29 -3.01 -24.36
CA GLN A 139 -12.86 -2.92 -25.70
C GLN A 139 -14.10 -3.79 -25.85
N GLN A 140 -14.08 -5.01 -25.31
CA GLN A 140 -15.23 -5.91 -25.33
C GLN A 140 -16.41 -5.33 -24.54
N ALA A 141 -16.15 -4.76 -23.36
CA ALA A 141 -17.19 -4.13 -22.54
C ALA A 141 -17.82 -2.94 -23.27
N LEU A 142 -17.03 -2.09 -23.92
CA LEU A 142 -17.53 -0.96 -24.71
C LEU A 142 -18.36 -1.42 -25.90
N ALA A 143 -17.95 -2.48 -26.57
CA ALA A 143 -18.72 -3.04 -27.71
C ALA A 143 -20.09 -3.56 -27.27
N ILE A 144 -20.16 -4.21 -26.10
CA ILE A 144 -21.41 -4.71 -25.53
C ILE A 144 -22.37 -3.55 -25.19
N GLU A 145 -21.86 -2.48 -24.62
CA GLU A 145 -22.66 -1.32 -24.26
C GLU A 145 -23.28 -0.61 -25.47
N ARG A 146 -22.62 -0.69 -26.62
CA ARG A 146 -23.11 -0.05 -27.85
C ARG A 146 -24.22 -0.85 -28.56
N MET A 147 -24.40 -2.09 -28.19
CA MET A 147 -25.46 -2.93 -28.70
C MET A 147 -26.72 -2.85 -27.87
#